data_82593677ac1516d6520d1dce0124b130
#
_entry.id   82593677ac1516d6520d1dce0124b130
#
_cell.length_a   1.000
_cell.length_b   1.000
_cell.length_c   1.000
_cell.angle_alpha   90.00
_cell.angle_beta   90.00
_cell.angle_gamma   90.00
#
_symmetry.space_group_name_H-M   'P 1'
#
loop_
_entity.id
_entity.type
_entity.pdbx_description
1 polymer ?
#
loop_
_entity_poly.entity_id
_entity_poly.type
_entity_poly.pdbx_seq_one_letter_code
_entity_poly.pdbx_strand_id
1 'polypeptide(L)'
;MKTDIEIAQSVELQPIVDVVKKVGIDYDDLELYGKYKAKLSFDKIREVEKNPVGKLILVTAINPTPAGEGKSTITIGLADALNKIGKKTMIAIREPSLGPVMGIKGGAAGGGYAQVLPMEDINLHFTGDMHAITTANNALSALIDNHLHQGNALGIDQRRIIWKRVVDLNDRALRHVTVGLGSPVNGIPREDGFDITVASEIMAILCLATDIEDLKKRLANIVIGYRYDRTPVYVRDLEVEGALALVLKDAIKPNLVQTIYGTPAFVHGGPFANIAHGCNSVLATSTALRLADYTVTEAGFGADLGAEKFLDIKTPNLPTSPDAVVIVATLRALKMNGGVAKDALTEENVDAVRAGFANLKRHVENIRKFGIPVVVALNEFVSDTEAEVATLKELCAEIKVPVELASVWADGAEGGVALAETVVKTIDEEPAYYTRLYDNDLSIEEKIEKIVTEIYRGSKVNFEKKAQTQIREIVKNGWDKLPICMAKTQYSFSDNPAALGAPENFEITIRELVPKLGAGFIVALTGDVMTMPGLPKRPAALNMNVATDGTAIGLF
;
A
#
# COMPACT_ATOMS: atom_id res chain seq x y z
N MET A 1 -12.01 8.02 27.24
CA MET A 1 -10.82 8.21 26.37
C MET A 1 -11.32 8.90 25.12
N LYS A 2 -10.65 9.93 24.60
CA LYS A 2 -11.04 10.59 23.36
C LYS A 2 -10.87 9.64 22.16
N THR A 3 -11.78 9.74 21.19
CA THR A 3 -11.66 9.02 19.91
C THR A 3 -10.60 9.68 19.02
N ASP A 4 -10.16 8.98 17.97
CA ASP A 4 -9.13 9.51 17.05
C ASP A 4 -9.56 10.82 16.41
N ILE A 5 -10.83 10.96 16.00
CA ILE A 5 -11.37 12.22 15.45
C ILE A 5 -11.41 13.34 16.50
N GLU A 6 -11.78 13.05 17.76
CA GLU A 6 -11.79 14.04 18.82
C GLU A 6 -10.38 14.52 19.18
N ILE A 7 -9.39 13.65 19.12
CA ILE A 7 -7.99 14.03 19.27
C ILE A 7 -7.57 14.93 18.12
N ALA A 8 -7.82 14.53 16.87
CA ALA A 8 -7.51 15.31 15.69
C ALA A 8 -8.12 16.73 15.73
N GLN A 9 -9.39 16.83 16.09
CA GLN A 9 -10.12 18.10 16.19
C GLN A 9 -9.65 18.98 17.37
N SER A 10 -8.98 18.42 18.38
CA SER A 10 -8.44 19.17 19.51
C SER A 10 -7.06 19.79 19.26
N VAL A 11 -6.42 19.48 18.12
CA VAL A 11 -5.08 19.97 17.76
C VAL A 11 -5.15 21.28 16.99
N GLU A 12 -4.38 22.28 17.40
CA GLU A 12 -4.17 23.49 16.64
C GLU A 12 -3.13 23.24 15.54
N LEU A 13 -3.58 23.24 14.29
CA LEU A 13 -2.72 22.97 13.13
C LEU A 13 -1.84 24.18 12.80
N GLN A 14 -0.56 23.92 12.49
CA GLN A 14 0.33 24.92 11.92
C GLN A 14 0.01 25.10 10.43
N PRO A 15 0.15 26.33 9.87
CA PRO A 15 0.10 26.50 8.42
C PRO A 15 1.13 25.60 7.74
N ILE A 16 0.74 24.96 6.63
CA ILE A 16 1.64 24.02 5.93
C ILE A 16 2.94 24.68 5.50
N VAL A 17 2.91 25.95 5.15
CA VAL A 17 4.09 26.77 4.77
C VAL A 17 5.13 26.86 5.90
N ASP A 18 4.70 26.80 7.15
CA ASP A 18 5.61 26.86 8.30
C ASP A 18 6.16 25.47 8.65
N VAL A 19 5.33 24.44 8.49
CA VAL A 19 5.74 23.05 8.72
C VAL A 19 6.87 22.64 7.79
N VAL A 20 6.77 22.94 6.50
CA VAL A 20 7.71 22.47 5.48
C VAL A 20 9.04 23.24 5.45
N LYS A 21 9.13 24.41 6.08
CA LYS A 21 10.41 25.13 6.27
C LYS A 21 11.46 24.29 6.99
N LYS A 22 11.03 23.38 7.88
CA LYS A 22 11.91 22.45 8.60
C LYS A 22 12.72 21.55 7.67
N VAL A 23 12.24 21.33 6.46
CA VAL A 23 12.87 20.49 5.44
C VAL A 23 13.35 21.28 4.21
N GLY A 24 13.41 22.60 4.30
CA GLY A 24 13.97 23.46 3.24
C GLY A 24 13.04 23.68 2.06
N ILE A 25 11.73 23.67 2.30
CA ILE A 25 10.71 24.01 1.30
C ILE A 25 10.17 25.39 1.64
N ASP A 26 10.11 26.28 0.65
CA ASP A 26 9.59 27.64 0.75
C ASP A 26 8.18 27.76 0.15
N TYR A 27 7.53 28.90 0.39
CA TYR A 27 6.20 29.20 -0.11
C TYR A 27 6.06 29.02 -1.64
N ASP A 28 7.04 29.50 -2.38
CA ASP A 28 7.04 29.46 -3.86
C ASP A 28 7.22 28.03 -4.43
N ASP A 29 7.65 27.08 -3.60
CA ASP A 29 7.77 25.66 -3.95
C ASP A 29 6.43 24.90 -3.87
N LEU A 30 5.38 25.55 -3.31
CA LEU A 30 4.10 24.92 -2.96
C LEU A 30 2.96 25.32 -3.87
N GLU A 31 2.11 24.37 -4.17
CA GLU A 31 0.76 24.56 -4.69
C GLU A 31 -0.22 24.33 -3.54
N LEU A 32 -0.79 25.41 -2.99
CA LEU A 32 -1.62 25.35 -1.78
C LEU A 32 -3.02 24.80 -2.06
N TYR A 33 -3.46 23.87 -1.23
CA TYR A 33 -4.82 23.35 -1.16
C TYR A 33 -5.45 23.78 0.19
N GLY A 34 -5.61 25.09 0.37
CA GLY A 34 -6.00 25.69 1.65
C GLY A 34 -4.79 25.92 2.57
N LYS A 35 -5.06 26.10 3.88
CA LYS A 35 -4.04 26.50 4.85
C LYS A 35 -3.11 25.37 5.29
N TYR A 36 -3.60 24.13 5.26
CA TYR A 36 -2.98 22.99 5.96
C TYR A 36 -2.51 21.87 5.02
N LYS A 37 -2.76 22.00 3.72
CA LYS A 37 -2.40 21.02 2.68
C LYS A 37 -1.74 21.72 1.51
N ALA A 38 -0.80 21.04 0.88
CA ALA A 38 -0.18 21.53 -0.35
C ALA A 38 0.31 20.35 -1.21
N LYS A 39 0.58 20.63 -2.47
CA LYS A 39 1.41 19.77 -3.31
C LYS A 39 2.76 20.44 -3.52
N LEU A 40 3.79 19.62 -3.73
CA LEU A 40 5.13 20.11 -4.07
C LEU A 40 5.19 20.37 -5.58
N SER A 41 5.78 21.52 -5.98
CA SER A 41 5.95 21.85 -7.39
C SER A 41 6.93 20.91 -8.08
N PHE A 42 6.78 20.71 -9.40
CA PHE A 42 7.72 19.93 -10.20
C PHE A 42 9.15 20.52 -10.20
N ASP A 43 9.26 21.85 -10.14
CA ASP A 43 10.56 22.50 -10.09
C ASP A 43 11.32 22.15 -8.81
N LYS A 44 10.63 22.15 -7.68
CA LYS A 44 11.22 21.75 -6.40
C LYS A 44 11.55 20.25 -6.37
N ILE A 45 10.68 19.39 -6.90
CA ILE A 45 10.96 17.95 -7.01
C ILE A 45 12.27 17.73 -7.77
N ARG A 46 12.44 18.37 -8.94
CA ARG A 46 13.68 18.28 -9.74
C ARG A 46 14.89 18.88 -9.05
N GLU A 47 14.70 19.97 -8.33
CA GLU A 47 15.79 20.62 -7.57
C GLU A 47 16.35 19.66 -6.50
N VAL A 48 15.45 19.05 -5.70
CA VAL A 48 15.87 18.19 -4.58
C VAL A 48 16.44 16.84 -5.01
N GLU A 49 16.22 16.39 -6.24
CA GLU A 49 16.87 15.19 -6.80
C GLU A 49 18.40 15.24 -6.71
N LYS A 50 18.98 16.43 -6.65
CA LYS A 50 20.43 16.66 -6.52
C LYS A 50 20.93 16.53 -5.08
N ASN A 51 20.04 16.50 -4.10
CA ASN A 51 20.39 16.40 -2.70
C ASN A 51 20.91 15.00 -2.34
N PRO A 52 21.73 14.88 -1.28
CA PRO A 52 22.09 13.58 -0.73
C PRO A 52 20.84 12.77 -0.34
N VAL A 53 20.96 11.45 -0.43
CA VAL A 53 19.87 10.52 -0.06
C VAL A 53 19.98 10.22 1.43
N GLY A 54 18.89 10.43 2.16
CA GLY A 54 18.76 10.06 3.57
C GLY A 54 18.55 8.56 3.79
N LYS A 55 18.36 8.18 5.05
CA LYS A 55 18.09 6.81 5.49
C LYS A 55 16.62 6.44 5.31
N LEU A 56 16.35 5.24 4.80
CA LEU A 56 15.01 4.73 4.60
C LEU A 56 14.65 3.68 5.66
N ILE A 57 13.57 3.91 6.39
CA ILE A 57 13.01 2.98 7.35
C ILE A 57 11.67 2.47 6.79
N LEU A 58 11.57 1.17 6.56
CA LEU A 58 10.35 0.52 6.13
C LEU A 58 9.62 -0.08 7.32
N VAL A 59 8.36 0.32 7.56
CA VAL A 59 7.49 -0.27 8.57
C VAL A 59 6.56 -1.29 7.92
N THR A 60 6.53 -2.48 8.45
CA THR A 60 5.65 -3.57 8.06
C THR A 60 5.07 -4.25 9.31
N ALA A 61 4.41 -5.39 9.18
CA ALA A 61 3.84 -6.10 10.33
C ALA A 61 3.90 -7.63 10.15
N ILE A 62 3.57 -8.35 11.20
CA ILE A 62 3.21 -9.77 11.13
C ILE A 62 1.85 -9.95 10.44
N ASN A 63 1.41 -11.18 10.17
CA ASN A 63 0.08 -11.43 9.63
C ASN A 63 -0.99 -10.82 10.54
N PRO A 64 -1.89 -9.97 10.01
CA PRO A 64 -2.77 -9.14 10.83
C PRO A 64 -3.95 -9.92 11.43
N THR A 65 -4.45 -9.41 12.55
CA THR A 65 -5.82 -9.68 13.00
C THR A 65 -6.83 -8.88 12.15
N PRO A 66 -8.12 -9.21 12.18
CA PRO A 66 -9.15 -8.40 11.51
C PRO A 66 -9.21 -6.94 11.98
N ALA A 67 -8.74 -6.65 13.20
CA ALA A 67 -8.68 -5.30 13.75
C ALA A 67 -7.48 -4.48 13.23
N GLY A 68 -6.48 -5.17 12.63
CA GLY A 68 -5.21 -4.57 12.22
C GLY A 68 -4.20 -4.45 13.37
N GLU A 69 -2.94 -4.14 13.01
CA GLU A 69 -1.81 -4.14 13.98
C GLU A 69 -1.26 -2.74 14.27
N GLY A 70 -1.87 -1.69 13.73
CA GLY A 70 -1.46 -0.31 13.97
C GLY A 70 -0.18 0.12 13.25
N LYS A 71 0.12 -0.44 12.07
CA LYS A 71 1.30 -0.05 11.28
C LYS A 71 1.41 1.45 11.05
N SER A 72 0.34 2.08 10.55
CA SER A 72 0.36 3.53 10.26
C SER A 72 0.57 4.35 11.52
N THR A 73 -0.02 3.93 12.64
CA THR A 73 0.19 4.55 13.97
C THR A 73 1.67 4.46 14.39
N ILE A 74 2.28 3.27 14.26
CA ILE A 74 3.72 3.09 14.55
C ILE A 74 4.59 3.88 13.58
N THR A 75 4.27 3.90 12.29
CA THR A 75 5.00 4.66 11.26
C THR A 75 5.06 6.13 11.60
N ILE A 76 3.93 6.72 11.96
CA ILE A 76 3.81 8.14 12.30
C ILE A 76 4.48 8.43 13.65
N GLY A 77 4.19 7.62 14.67
CA GLY A 77 4.76 7.77 16.00
C GLY A 77 6.29 7.61 16.02
N LEU A 78 6.83 6.68 15.23
CA LEU A 78 8.27 6.51 15.07
C LEU A 78 8.92 7.75 14.42
N ALA A 79 8.30 8.32 13.40
CA ALA A 79 8.83 9.52 12.74
C ALA A 79 8.79 10.73 13.67
N ASP A 80 7.71 10.92 14.43
CA ASP A 80 7.61 11.96 15.46
C ASP A 80 8.67 11.76 16.56
N ALA A 81 8.89 10.52 17.00
CA ALA A 81 9.93 10.19 17.98
C ALA A 81 11.35 10.43 17.43
N LEU A 82 11.62 10.09 16.16
CA LEU A 82 12.90 10.41 15.51
C LEU A 82 13.16 11.92 15.50
N ASN A 83 12.17 12.73 15.14
CA ASN A 83 12.29 14.20 15.23
C ASN A 83 12.51 14.66 16.68
N LYS A 84 11.84 14.06 17.65
CA LYS A 84 12.01 14.37 19.08
C LYS A 84 13.43 14.13 19.58
N ILE A 85 14.11 13.08 19.10
CA ILE A 85 15.52 12.81 19.42
C ILE A 85 16.50 13.55 18.51
N GLY A 86 16.04 14.55 17.76
CA GLY A 86 16.89 15.44 16.94
C GLY A 86 17.26 14.91 15.55
N LYS A 87 16.59 13.88 15.05
CA LYS A 87 16.78 13.35 13.70
C LYS A 87 15.80 14.02 12.73
N LYS A 88 16.29 14.75 11.74
CA LYS A 88 15.46 15.39 10.71
C LYS A 88 14.73 14.30 9.90
N THR A 89 13.43 14.16 10.11
CA THR A 89 12.63 13.05 9.60
C THR A 89 11.40 13.52 8.85
N MET A 90 11.08 12.83 7.74
CA MET A 90 9.82 12.93 7.01
C MET A 90 9.12 11.58 6.95
N ILE A 91 7.82 11.62 6.69
CA ILE A 91 6.97 10.45 6.48
C ILE A 91 6.56 10.40 5.00
N ALA A 92 6.44 9.18 4.45
CA ALA A 92 5.79 8.92 3.17
C ALA A 92 4.84 7.73 3.32
N ILE A 93 3.53 7.98 3.24
CA ILE A 93 2.47 6.99 3.47
C ILE A 93 1.41 7.03 2.37
N ARG A 94 0.53 6.03 2.38
CA ARG A 94 -0.56 5.93 1.40
C ARG A 94 -1.71 6.88 1.73
N GLU A 95 -2.38 7.34 0.67
CA GLU A 95 -3.66 8.01 0.73
C GLU A 95 -4.79 6.98 0.95
N PRO A 96 -5.73 7.18 1.89
CA PRO A 96 -6.84 6.28 2.10
C PRO A 96 -7.87 6.36 0.97
N SER A 97 -8.51 5.22 0.68
CA SER A 97 -9.65 5.11 -0.23
C SER A 97 -10.95 5.29 0.54
N LEU A 98 -11.92 6.00 -0.05
CA LEU A 98 -13.22 6.27 0.57
C LEU A 98 -14.04 4.99 0.80
N GLY A 99 -13.89 3.98 -0.05
CA GLY A 99 -14.60 2.70 0.11
C GLY A 99 -14.35 2.03 1.46
N PRO A 100 -13.09 1.75 1.85
CA PRO A 100 -12.75 1.26 3.19
C PRO A 100 -13.18 2.19 4.32
N VAL A 101 -13.05 3.50 4.17
CA VAL A 101 -13.48 4.49 5.18
C VAL A 101 -14.98 4.39 5.46
N MET A 102 -15.81 4.27 4.43
CA MET A 102 -17.26 4.09 4.56
C MET A 102 -17.66 2.64 4.97
N GLY A 103 -16.75 1.68 4.80
CA GLY A 103 -16.97 0.24 4.97
C GLY A 103 -16.66 -0.29 6.37
N ILE A 104 -15.47 -0.82 6.56
CA ILE A 104 -15.09 -1.56 7.78
C ILE A 104 -13.99 -0.87 8.58
N LYS A 105 -13.08 -0.15 7.92
CA LYS A 105 -11.86 0.38 8.52
C LYS A 105 -11.80 1.87 8.48
N GLY A 106 -11.21 2.44 9.52
CA GLY A 106 -10.67 3.79 9.51
C GLY A 106 -9.67 4.01 8.38
N GLY A 107 -9.41 5.26 8.07
CA GLY A 107 -8.44 5.68 7.07
C GLY A 107 -7.00 5.36 7.47
N ALA A 108 -6.07 5.67 6.58
CA ALA A 108 -4.63 5.47 6.79
C ALA A 108 -3.95 6.65 7.52
N ALA A 109 -4.70 7.45 8.27
CA ALA A 109 -4.17 8.65 8.94
C ALA A 109 -3.47 8.39 10.30
N GLY A 110 -3.33 7.14 10.70
CA GLY A 110 -2.85 6.75 12.02
C GLY A 110 -3.96 6.72 13.08
N GLY A 111 -3.61 6.83 14.35
CA GLY A 111 -4.58 6.83 15.46
C GLY A 111 -4.00 7.39 16.75
N GLY A 112 -4.88 7.78 17.69
CA GLY A 112 -4.49 8.40 18.95
C GLY A 112 -3.68 9.68 18.74
N TYR A 113 -2.58 9.78 19.43
CA TYR A 113 -1.63 10.90 19.31
C TYR A 113 -0.59 10.71 18.19
N ALA A 114 -0.67 9.62 17.43
CA ALA A 114 0.17 9.37 16.26
C ALA A 114 -0.67 9.44 14.97
N GLN A 115 -1.01 10.65 14.54
CA GLN A 115 -1.86 10.93 13.38
C GLN A 115 -1.23 11.95 12.43
N VAL A 116 -1.53 11.82 11.12
CA VAL A 116 -1.36 12.88 10.12
C VAL A 116 -2.66 13.70 9.98
N LEU A 117 -2.49 15.00 9.84
CA LEU A 117 -3.59 15.99 9.86
C LEU A 117 -3.53 16.93 8.64
N PRO A 118 -4.66 17.42 8.12
CA PRO A 118 -6.03 17.29 8.65
C PRO A 118 -6.66 15.92 8.33
N MET A 119 -7.05 15.17 9.35
CA MET A 119 -7.53 13.79 9.23
C MET A 119 -8.83 13.71 8.42
N GLU A 120 -9.77 14.63 8.61
CA GLU A 120 -11.05 14.65 7.90
C GLU A 120 -10.84 14.76 6.39
N ASP A 121 -10.02 15.71 5.95
CA ASP A 121 -9.73 15.93 4.53
C ASP A 121 -9.03 14.71 3.91
N ILE A 122 -8.04 14.16 4.61
CA ILE A 122 -7.30 13.00 4.14
C ILE A 122 -8.22 11.79 3.93
N ASN A 123 -9.18 11.56 4.82
CA ASN A 123 -10.09 10.41 4.77
C ASN A 123 -11.30 10.61 3.85
N LEU A 124 -11.65 11.82 3.48
CA LEU A 124 -12.82 12.13 2.63
C LEU A 124 -12.40 12.61 1.23
N HIS A 125 -12.24 13.91 1.06
CA HIS A 125 -11.83 14.54 -0.20
C HIS A 125 -10.54 15.31 0.04
N PHE A 126 -9.40 14.70 -0.28
CA PHE A 126 -8.10 15.24 0.09
C PHE A 126 -7.67 16.41 -0.82
N THR A 127 -7.08 16.09 -1.97
CA THR A 127 -6.60 17.06 -2.97
C THR A 127 -7.11 16.75 -4.37
N GLY A 128 -7.95 15.73 -4.51
CA GLY A 128 -8.55 15.32 -5.77
C GLY A 128 -7.84 14.20 -6.51
N ASP A 129 -6.81 13.55 -5.93
CA ASP A 129 -6.05 12.50 -6.60
C ASP A 129 -6.93 11.30 -6.94
N MET A 130 -7.77 10.84 -6.00
CA MET A 130 -8.71 9.73 -6.23
C MET A 130 -9.73 10.07 -7.33
N HIS A 131 -10.20 11.31 -7.37
CA HIS A 131 -11.08 11.79 -8.46
C HIS A 131 -10.35 11.79 -9.80
N ALA A 132 -9.12 12.29 -9.87
CA ALA A 132 -8.33 12.33 -11.10
C ALA A 132 -8.06 10.91 -11.65
N ILE A 133 -7.70 9.97 -10.78
CA ILE A 133 -7.47 8.55 -11.14
C ILE A 133 -8.76 7.92 -11.66
N THR A 134 -9.88 8.10 -10.93
CA THR A 134 -11.21 7.61 -11.35
C THR A 134 -11.59 8.18 -12.70
N THR A 135 -11.41 9.48 -12.90
CA THR A 135 -11.73 10.17 -14.16
C THR A 135 -10.86 9.68 -15.31
N ALA A 136 -9.54 9.57 -15.12
CA ALA A 136 -8.64 9.06 -16.16
C ALA A 136 -8.99 7.61 -16.55
N ASN A 137 -9.25 6.76 -15.57
CA ASN A 137 -9.62 5.36 -15.81
C ASN A 137 -10.94 5.25 -16.60
N ASN A 138 -11.95 6.03 -16.22
CA ASN A 138 -13.25 5.99 -16.84
C ASN A 138 -13.27 6.71 -18.20
N ALA A 139 -12.44 7.75 -18.38
CA ALA A 139 -12.20 8.36 -19.68
C ALA A 139 -11.62 7.35 -20.68
N LEU A 140 -10.66 6.52 -20.24
CA LEU A 140 -10.14 5.44 -21.09
C LEU A 140 -11.25 4.45 -21.48
N SER A 141 -12.11 4.04 -20.54
CA SER A 141 -13.26 3.18 -20.85
C SER A 141 -14.20 3.81 -21.88
N ALA A 142 -14.50 5.10 -21.73
CA ALA A 142 -15.34 5.83 -22.68
C ALA A 142 -14.68 5.95 -24.06
N LEU A 143 -13.37 6.15 -24.12
CA LEU A 143 -12.61 6.21 -25.38
C LEU A 143 -12.57 4.85 -26.09
N ILE A 144 -12.46 3.75 -25.37
CA ILE A 144 -12.57 2.39 -25.91
C ILE A 144 -13.96 2.17 -26.51
N ASP A 145 -15.02 2.47 -25.77
CA ASP A 145 -16.41 2.30 -26.26
C ASP A 145 -16.71 3.23 -27.44
N ASN A 146 -16.18 4.46 -27.45
CA ASN A 146 -16.27 5.35 -28.59
C ASN A 146 -15.55 4.79 -29.84
N HIS A 147 -14.35 4.21 -29.67
CA HIS A 147 -13.63 3.58 -30.76
C HIS A 147 -14.43 2.44 -31.38
N LEU A 148 -15.06 1.58 -30.58
CA LEU A 148 -15.96 0.52 -31.06
C LEU A 148 -17.14 1.10 -31.83
N HIS A 149 -17.79 2.15 -31.31
CA HIS A 149 -18.94 2.80 -31.90
C HIS A 149 -18.61 3.49 -33.24
N GLN A 150 -17.44 4.10 -33.36
CA GLN A 150 -16.99 4.83 -34.53
C GLN A 150 -16.33 3.94 -35.60
N GLY A 151 -16.62 2.66 -35.62
CA GLY A 151 -16.21 1.74 -36.67
C GLY A 151 -15.08 0.80 -36.36
N ASN A 152 -14.53 0.84 -35.11
CA ASN A 152 -13.57 -0.14 -34.61
C ASN A 152 -12.38 -0.42 -35.53
N ALA A 153 -11.70 0.62 -36.00
CA ALA A 153 -10.60 0.50 -36.98
C ALA A 153 -9.45 -0.40 -36.48
N LEU A 154 -9.24 -0.53 -35.17
CA LEU A 154 -8.25 -1.42 -34.58
C LEU A 154 -8.68 -2.89 -34.54
N GLY A 155 -9.93 -3.21 -34.87
CA GLY A 155 -10.45 -4.58 -34.86
C GLY A 155 -10.50 -5.19 -33.46
N ILE A 156 -10.86 -4.41 -32.44
CA ILE A 156 -10.98 -4.86 -31.06
C ILE A 156 -12.14 -5.86 -30.94
N ASP A 157 -11.90 -7.04 -30.38
CA ASP A 157 -12.96 -7.98 -30.02
C ASP A 157 -13.63 -7.48 -28.74
N GLN A 158 -14.85 -7.00 -28.83
CA GLN A 158 -15.62 -6.46 -27.72
C GLN A 158 -15.81 -7.45 -26.55
N ARG A 159 -15.69 -8.76 -26.81
CA ARG A 159 -15.77 -9.82 -25.78
C ARG A 159 -14.43 -10.02 -25.06
N ARG A 160 -13.37 -9.35 -25.50
CA ARG A 160 -12.00 -9.47 -25.00
C ARG A 160 -11.43 -8.15 -24.50
N ILE A 161 -12.30 -7.19 -24.17
CA ILE A 161 -11.93 -5.97 -23.47
C ILE A 161 -11.73 -6.36 -22.01
N ILE A 162 -10.53 -6.08 -21.47
CA ILE A 162 -10.16 -6.40 -20.09
C ILE A 162 -10.15 -5.16 -19.21
N TRP A 163 -10.25 -3.97 -19.80
CA TRP A 163 -10.31 -2.71 -19.08
C TRP A 163 -11.70 -2.49 -18.49
N LYS A 164 -11.76 -2.24 -17.17
CA LYS A 164 -13.00 -1.98 -16.44
C LYS A 164 -13.10 -0.52 -16.03
N ARG A 165 -14.31 -0.08 -15.72
CA ARG A 165 -14.57 1.17 -15.04
C ARG A 165 -14.18 1.08 -13.57
N VAL A 166 -14.10 2.24 -12.89
CA VAL A 166 -13.81 2.27 -11.45
C VAL A 166 -14.71 3.28 -10.74
N VAL A 167 -14.88 3.04 -9.43
CA VAL A 167 -15.49 3.98 -8.49
C VAL A 167 -14.79 3.82 -7.14
N ASP A 168 -14.53 4.91 -6.42
CA ASP A 168 -13.85 4.85 -5.11
C ASP A 168 -14.83 4.57 -3.96
N LEU A 169 -15.62 3.51 -4.11
CA LEU A 169 -16.61 3.03 -3.14
C LEU A 169 -16.65 1.50 -3.14
N ASN A 170 -17.17 0.93 -2.06
CA ASN A 170 -17.50 -0.49 -1.98
C ASN A 170 -18.92 -0.71 -2.52
N ASP A 171 -19.05 -1.24 -3.73
CA ASP A 171 -20.35 -1.52 -4.35
C ASP A 171 -20.35 -2.85 -5.11
N ARG A 172 -20.78 -3.91 -4.42
CA ARG A 172 -20.84 -5.26 -5.02
C ARG A 172 -21.79 -5.40 -6.19
N ALA A 173 -22.79 -4.51 -6.30
CA ALA A 173 -23.75 -4.55 -7.40
C ALA A 173 -23.12 -4.14 -8.75
N LEU A 174 -21.98 -3.45 -8.73
CA LEU A 174 -21.28 -2.99 -9.92
C LEU A 174 -20.22 -3.98 -10.45
N ARG A 175 -20.03 -5.13 -9.83
CA ARG A 175 -19.01 -6.11 -10.27
C ARG A 175 -19.18 -6.57 -11.71
N HIS A 176 -20.43 -6.71 -12.15
CA HIS A 176 -20.82 -7.07 -13.51
C HIS A 176 -21.98 -6.20 -13.96
N VAL A 177 -21.80 -5.47 -15.05
CA VAL A 177 -22.82 -4.59 -15.64
C VAL A 177 -22.86 -4.78 -17.14
N THR A 178 -23.95 -4.41 -17.76
CA THR A 178 -24.04 -4.32 -19.23
C THR A 178 -24.06 -2.84 -19.61
N VAL A 179 -23.16 -2.44 -20.48
CA VAL A 179 -23.09 -1.07 -21.02
C VAL A 179 -23.58 -1.02 -22.47
N GLY A 180 -23.90 0.19 -22.98
CA GLY A 180 -24.30 0.40 -24.37
C GLY A 180 -25.74 0.00 -24.68
N LEU A 181 -26.60 -0.15 -23.69
CA LEU A 181 -28.02 -0.48 -23.87
C LEU A 181 -28.85 0.74 -24.28
N GLY A 182 -30.05 0.49 -24.80
CA GLY A 182 -31.10 1.48 -25.08
C GLY A 182 -31.31 1.71 -26.58
N SER A 183 -30.29 1.93 -27.35
CA SER A 183 -30.41 2.06 -28.83
C SER A 183 -29.01 2.01 -29.51
N PRO A 184 -28.94 1.80 -30.83
CA PRO A 184 -27.67 1.80 -31.56
C PRO A 184 -26.83 3.07 -31.40
N VAL A 185 -27.45 4.22 -31.07
CA VAL A 185 -26.73 5.49 -30.87
C VAL A 185 -25.98 5.53 -29.52
N ASN A 186 -26.28 4.61 -28.61
CA ASN A 186 -25.65 4.56 -27.30
C ASN A 186 -24.34 3.73 -27.28
N GLY A 187 -23.99 3.13 -28.41
CA GLY A 187 -22.79 2.30 -28.52
C GLY A 187 -23.09 0.82 -28.74
N ILE A 188 -22.08 -0.01 -28.51
CA ILE A 188 -22.16 -1.46 -28.71
C ILE A 188 -22.39 -2.13 -27.35
N PRO A 189 -23.49 -2.90 -27.16
CA PRO A 189 -23.74 -3.61 -25.92
C PRO A 189 -22.62 -4.62 -25.62
N ARG A 190 -22.07 -4.53 -24.42
CA ARG A 190 -21.06 -5.47 -23.92
C ARG A 190 -21.10 -5.60 -22.40
N GLU A 191 -20.51 -6.67 -21.90
CA GLU A 191 -20.24 -6.81 -20.48
C GLU A 191 -19.10 -5.85 -20.07
N ASP A 192 -19.26 -5.25 -18.90
CA ASP A 192 -18.27 -4.44 -18.20
C ASP A 192 -18.38 -4.73 -16.70
N GLY A 193 -17.67 -3.99 -15.90
CA GLY A 193 -17.74 -4.02 -14.44
C GLY A 193 -17.01 -2.82 -13.86
N PHE A 194 -17.12 -2.68 -12.56
CA PHE A 194 -16.37 -1.68 -11.82
C PHE A 194 -15.43 -2.35 -10.82
N ASP A 195 -14.18 -1.88 -10.81
CA ASP A 195 -13.25 -2.13 -9.71
C ASP A 195 -13.25 -0.90 -8.79
N ILE A 196 -12.77 -1.04 -7.56
CA ILE A 196 -12.52 0.12 -6.71
C ILE A 196 -11.31 0.89 -7.27
N THR A 197 -11.34 2.23 -7.20
CA THR A 197 -10.31 3.09 -7.81
C THR A 197 -8.89 2.69 -7.43
N VAL A 198 -8.66 2.32 -6.17
CA VAL A 198 -7.34 1.90 -5.65
C VAL A 198 -6.89 0.51 -6.13
N ALA A 199 -7.75 -0.25 -6.80
CA ALA A 199 -7.42 -1.50 -7.48
C ALA A 199 -7.03 -1.29 -8.96
N SER A 200 -7.21 -0.09 -9.49
CA SER A 200 -6.93 0.21 -10.90
C SER A 200 -5.44 0.13 -11.23
N GLU A 201 -5.13 -0.21 -12.47
CA GLU A 201 -3.76 -0.14 -12.97
C GLU A 201 -3.23 1.30 -12.98
N ILE A 202 -4.09 2.30 -13.22
CA ILE A 202 -3.71 3.73 -13.19
C ILE A 202 -3.24 4.13 -11.79
N MET A 203 -3.87 3.65 -10.71
CA MET A 203 -3.37 3.88 -9.35
C MET A 203 -1.96 3.29 -9.17
N ALA A 204 -1.72 2.07 -9.62
CA ALA A 204 -0.40 1.45 -9.54
C ALA A 204 0.64 2.20 -10.40
N ILE A 205 0.26 2.64 -11.59
CA ILE A 205 1.10 3.46 -12.48
C ILE A 205 1.49 4.76 -11.81
N LEU A 206 0.54 5.51 -11.25
CA LEU A 206 0.81 6.77 -10.55
C LEU A 206 1.79 6.57 -9.39
N CYS A 207 1.68 5.45 -8.68
CA CYS A 207 2.58 5.12 -7.56
C CYS A 207 3.98 4.66 -7.98
N LEU A 208 4.16 4.16 -9.20
CA LEU A 208 5.46 3.68 -9.69
C LEU A 208 6.13 4.65 -10.68
N ALA A 209 5.41 5.63 -11.20
CA ALA A 209 5.95 6.66 -12.08
C ALA A 209 6.94 7.57 -11.34
N THR A 210 8.02 7.93 -12.02
CA THR A 210 9.08 8.79 -11.49
C THR A 210 8.92 10.25 -11.90
N ASP A 211 8.24 10.49 -13.02
CA ASP A 211 7.95 11.83 -13.56
C ASP A 211 6.79 11.77 -14.57
N ILE A 212 6.47 12.90 -15.20
CA ILE A 212 5.40 13.00 -16.22
C ILE A 212 5.72 12.19 -17.47
N GLU A 213 6.96 12.13 -17.91
CA GLU A 213 7.32 11.36 -19.13
C GLU A 213 7.24 9.86 -18.87
N ASP A 214 7.69 9.39 -17.71
CA ASP A 214 7.50 8.00 -17.28
C ASP A 214 6.02 7.67 -17.09
N LEU A 215 5.22 8.60 -16.55
CA LEU A 215 3.75 8.45 -16.44
C LEU A 215 3.13 8.21 -17.82
N LYS A 216 3.43 9.05 -18.83
CA LYS A 216 2.92 8.89 -20.20
C LYS A 216 3.33 7.56 -20.82
N LYS A 217 4.61 7.19 -20.66
CA LYS A 217 5.16 5.93 -21.16
C LYS A 217 4.44 4.72 -20.54
N ARG A 218 4.19 4.75 -19.24
CA ARG A 218 3.46 3.70 -18.53
C ARG A 218 2.00 3.63 -18.98
N LEU A 219 1.31 4.76 -19.08
CA LEU A 219 -0.06 4.83 -19.59
C LEU A 219 -0.18 4.27 -21.02
N ALA A 220 0.76 4.61 -21.90
CA ALA A 220 0.82 4.11 -23.26
C ALA A 220 0.93 2.58 -23.35
N ASN A 221 1.54 1.94 -22.35
CA ASN A 221 1.76 0.49 -22.30
C ASN A 221 0.60 -0.31 -21.70
N ILE A 222 -0.45 0.32 -21.18
CA ILE A 222 -1.62 -0.39 -20.67
C ILE A 222 -2.24 -1.23 -21.79
N VAL A 223 -2.50 -2.51 -21.52
CA VAL A 223 -3.28 -3.39 -22.38
C VAL A 223 -4.76 -3.23 -22.06
N ILE A 224 -5.57 -2.84 -23.05
CA ILE A 224 -7.00 -2.59 -22.87
C ILE A 224 -7.87 -3.77 -23.27
N GLY A 225 -7.36 -4.65 -24.10
CA GLY A 225 -8.06 -5.81 -24.64
C GLY A 225 -7.29 -6.44 -25.80
N TYR A 226 -7.98 -7.24 -26.59
CA TYR A 226 -7.39 -7.99 -27.70
C TYR A 226 -8.20 -7.81 -28.98
N ARG A 227 -7.51 -7.89 -30.14
CA ARG A 227 -8.14 -7.94 -31.47
C ARG A 227 -8.78 -9.31 -31.71
N TYR A 228 -9.55 -9.42 -32.80
CA TYR A 228 -10.14 -10.71 -33.22
C TYR A 228 -9.08 -11.79 -33.51
N ASP A 229 -7.88 -11.40 -33.93
CA ASP A 229 -6.73 -12.30 -34.12
C ASP A 229 -5.97 -12.62 -32.80
N ARG A 230 -6.44 -12.11 -31.64
CA ARG A 230 -5.88 -12.25 -30.30
C ARG A 230 -4.57 -11.48 -30.06
N THR A 231 -4.19 -10.57 -30.92
CA THR A 231 -3.09 -9.65 -30.62
C THR A 231 -3.53 -8.58 -29.62
N PRO A 232 -2.67 -8.15 -28.68
CA PRO A 232 -3.05 -7.15 -27.69
C PRO A 232 -3.29 -5.78 -28.33
N VAL A 233 -4.17 -5.01 -27.71
CA VAL A 233 -4.40 -3.60 -27.99
C VAL A 233 -3.97 -2.77 -26.80
N TYR A 234 -3.17 -1.76 -27.05
CA TYR A 234 -2.61 -0.88 -26.03
C TYR A 234 -3.28 0.51 -26.07
N VAL A 235 -3.12 1.27 -24.99
CA VAL A 235 -3.54 2.68 -24.94
C VAL A 235 -2.88 3.51 -26.05
N ARG A 236 -1.59 3.27 -26.36
CA ARG A 236 -0.88 3.93 -27.45
C ARG A 236 -1.51 3.68 -28.84
N ASP A 237 -2.21 2.56 -29.03
CA ASP A 237 -2.92 2.28 -30.29
C ASP A 237 -4.16 3.18 -30.44
N LEU A 238 -4.70 3.70 -29.34
CA LEU A 238 -5.75 4.73 -29.32
C LEU A 238 -5.20 6.16 -29.35
N GLU A 239 -3.89 6.35 -29.14
CA GLU A 239 -3.20 7.65 -29.10
C GLU A 239 -3.75 8.61 -28.02
N VAL A 240 -4.14 8.08 -26.83
CA VAL A 240 -4.83 8.85 -25.78
C VAL A 240 -4.03 9.00 -24.47
N GLU A 241 -2.82 8.44 -24.39
CA GLU A 241 -1.97 8.53 -23.20
C GLU A 241 -1.69 9.97 -22.75
N GLY A 242 -1.56 10.89 -23.69
CA GLY A 242 -1.38 12.31 -23.42
C GLY A 242 -2.57 12.94 -22.71
N ALA A 243 -3.79 12.60 -23.15
CA ALA A 243 -5.03 13.07 -22.51
C ALA A 243 -5.17 12.51 -21.09
N LEU A 244 -4.86 11.22 -20.88
CA LEU A 244 -4.88 10.59 -19.55
C LEU A 244 -3.85 11.23 -18.62
N ALA A 245 -2.62 11.46 -19.12
CA ALA A 245 -1.57 12.14 -18.35
C ALA A 245 -1.96 13.58 -17.99
N LEU A 246 -2.64 14.30 -18.88
CA LEU A 246 -3.14 15.65 -18.62
C LEU A 246 -4.14 15.66 -17.44
N VAL A 247 -5.06 14.69 -17.38
CA VAL A 247 -5.99 14.53 -16.26
C VAL A 247 -5.24 14.25 -14.94
N LEU A 248 -4.13 13.53 -15.01
CA LEU A 248 -3.32 13.11 -13.86
C LEU A 248 -2.18 14.08 -13.48
N LYS A 249 -2.00 15.20 -14.21
CA LYS A 249 -0.82 16.07 -14.06
C LYS A 249 -0.61 16.64 -12.67
N ASP A 250 -1.68 16.90 -11.93
CA ASP A 250 -1.61 17.38 -10.55
C ASP A 250 -1.63 16.22 -9.55
N ALA A 251 -2.31 15.13 -9.87
CA ALA A 251 -2.39 13.94 -9.03
C ALA A 251 -1.03 13.24 -8.84
N ILE A 252 -0.11 13.35 -9.80
CA ILE A 252 1.23 12.76 -9.67
C ILE A 252 2.12 13.49 -8.66
N LYS A 253 1.85 14.75 -8.34
CA LYS A 253 2.59 15.52 -7.35
C LYS A 253 2.24 15.06 -5.94
N PRO A 254 3.23 14.78 -5.06
CA PRO A 254 2.95 14.34 -3.70
C PRO A 254 2.22 15.39 -2.85
N ASN A 255 1.30 14.94 -2.01
CA ASN A 255 0.56 15.78 -1.08
C ASN A 255 1.33 15.96 0.23
N LEU A 256 1.52 17.21 0.65
CA LEU A 256 2.16 17.60 1.90
C LEU A 256 1.12 17.91 2.98
N VAL A 257 1.33 17.31 4.13
CA VAL A 257 0.57 17.51 5.38
C VAL A 257 1.50 17.46 6.58
N GLN A 258 0.96 17.41 7.78
CA GLN A 258 1.71 17.39 9.03
C GLN A 258 1.20 16.29 9.97
N THR A 259 2.04 15.85 10.90
CA THR A 259 1.59 15.09 12.05
C THR A 259 1.09 16.02 13.17
N ILE A 260 0.52 15.45 14.22
CA ILE A 260 0.16 16.20 15.45
C ILE A 260 1.36 17.01 15.98
N TYR A 261 2.57 16.47 15.87
CA TYR A 261 3.81 17.12 16.34
C TYR A 261 4.48 18.02 15.29
N GLY A 262 3.83 18.21 14.13
CA GLY A 262 4.36 19.05 13.06
C GLY A 262 5.52 18.44 12.29
N THR A 263 5.63 17.11 12.24
CA THR A 263 6.51 16.41 11.30
C THR A 263 5.91 16.51 9.89
N PRO A 264 6.67 16.96 8.89
CA PRO A 264 6.19 16.98 7.51
C PRO A 264 5.94 15.56 6.98
N ALA A 265 4.83 15.36 6.29
CA ALA A 265 4.44 14.08 5.75
C ALA A 265 3.96 14.19 4.30
N PHE A 266 4.40 13.27 3.45
CA PHE A 266 3.76 13.00 2.17
C PHE A 266 2.69 11.92 2.36
N VAL A 267 1.48 12.22 1.87
CA VAL A 267 0.39 11.25 1.76
C VAL A 267 0.03 11.17 0.28
N HIS A 268 0.39 10.08 -0.39
CA HIS A 268 0.30 10.03 -1.84
C HIS A 268 0.17 8.62 -2.41
N GLY A 269 -0.91 8.38 -3.17
CA GLY A 269 -1.25 7.10 -3.76
C GLY A 269 -1.70 6.05 -2.74
N GLY A 270 -2.53 5.12 -3.14
CA GLY A 270 -3.13 4.15 -2.21
C GLY A 270 -3.45 2.79 -2.82
N PRO A 271 -2.53 2.13 -3.56
CA PRO A 271 -2.80 0.83 -4.14
C PRO A 271 -3.01 -0.23 -3.06
N PHE A 272 -3.98 -1.12 -3.26
CA PHE A 272 -4.22 -2.23 -2.34
C PHE A 272 -3.07 -3.23 -2.35
N ALA A 273 -2.66 -3.70 -1.15
CA ALA A 273 -1.52 -4.62 -1.01
C ALA A 273 -1.85 -6.09 -1.33
N ASN A 274 -3.12 -6.46 -1.40
CA ASN A 274 -3.54 -7.83 -1.75
C ASN A 274 -3.72 -8.06 -3.25
N ILE A 275 -3.74 -7.00 -4.06
CA ILE A 275 -3.95 -7.06 -5.52
C ILE A 275 -2.98 -6.17 -6.32
N ALA A 276 -2.21 -5.32 -5.66
CA ALA A 276 -1.17 -4.48 -6.22
C ALA A 276 0.03 -4.45 -5.26
N HIS A 277 0.98 -3.54 -5.47
CA HIS A 277 2.21 -3.50 -4.66
C HIS A 277 2.02 -2.92 -3.25
N GLY A 278 0.90 -2.24 -2.97
CA GLY A 278 0.50 -1.88 -1.60
C GLY A 278 1.36 -0.84 -0.90
N CYS A 279 2.02 0.04 -1.65
CA CYS A 279 2.92 1.06 -1.13
C CYS A 279 2.55 2.44 -1.69
N ASN A 280 2.92 3.52 -1.00
CA ASN A 280 2.79 4.87 -1.52
C ASN A 280 3.69 5.08 -2.75
N SER A 281 3.63 6.26 -3.35
CA SER A 281 4.35 6.53 -4.59
C SER A 281 5.87 6.50 -4.43
N VAL A 282 6.55 6.10 -5.48
CA VAL A 282 8.01 6.23 -5.64
C VAL A 282 8.40 7.70 -5.50
N LEU A 283 7.66 8.60 -6.13
CA LEU A 283 7.96 10.03 -6.12
C LEU A 283 7.92 10.62 -4.72
N ALA A 284 6.89 10.29 -3.90
CA ALA A 284 6.80 10.75 -2.51
C ALA A 284 7.96 10.22 -1.66
N THR A 285 8.27 8.94 -1.74
CA THR A 285 9.36 8.33 -0.97
C THR A 285 10.72 8.88 -1.41
N SER A 286 10.99 8.98 -2.71
CA SER A 286 12.26 9.50 -3.25
C SER A 286 12.47 10.96 -2.88
N THR A 287 11.41 11.78 -2.94
CA THR A 287 11.48 13.20 -2.57
C THR A 287 11.71 13.37 -1.06
N ALA A 288 11.02 12.61 -0.21
CA ALA A 288 11.24 12.63 1.23
C ALA A 288 12.69 12.27 1.60
N LEU A 289 13.24 11.24 0.96
CA LEU A 289 14.65 10.83 1.12
C LEU A 289 15.67 11.91 0.77
N ARG A 290 15.30 12.86 -0.08
CA ARG A 290 16.16 13.99 -0.50
C ARG A 290 15.97 15.25 0.35
N LEU A 291 14.88 15.29 1.14
CA LEU A 291 14.52 16.43 1.98
C LEU A 291 14.88 16.22 3.46
N ALA A 292 15.03 14.99 3.90
CA ALA A 292 15.26 14.63 5.30
C ALA A 292 16.41 13.63 5.45
N ASP A 293 16.98 13.57 6.67
CA ASP A 293 18.04 12.60 6.98
C ASP A 293 17.47 11.18 7.16
N TYR A 294 16.22 11.10 7.60
CA TYR A 294 15.45 9.86 7.76
C TYR A 294 14.09 9.97 7.09
N THR A 295 13.70 8.95 6.38
CA THR A 295 12.35 8.80 5.83
C THR A 295 11.72 7.53 6.35
N VAL A 296 10.53 7.66 6.97
CA VAL A 296 9.75 6.52 7.45
C VAL A 296 8.60 6.28 6.47
N THR A 297 8.51 5.07 5.97
CA THR A 297 7.44 4.64 5.05
C THR A 297 6.85 3.31 5.48
N GLU A 298 5.72 2.91 4.91
CA GLU A 298 5.06 1.65 5.23
C GLU A 298 4.74 0.80 4.01
N ALA A 299 4.61 -0.51 4.22
CA ALA A 299 4.04 -1.44 3.27
C ALA A 299 2.75 -2.08 3.82
N GLY A 300 1.76 -2.31 2.96
CA GLY A 300 0.46 -2.82 3.36
C GLY A 300 0.48 -4.26 3.85
N PHE A 301 -0.38 -4.61 4.82
CA PHE A 301 -0.51 -5.94 5.42
C PHE A 301 0.77 -6.45 6.09
N GLY A 302 0.99 -7.78 6.06
CA GLY A 302 2.16 -8.42 6.63
C GLY A 302 3.40 -8.33 5.74
N ALA A 303 4.57 -8.65 6.32
CA ALA A 303 5.84 -8.59 5.61
C ALA A 303 5.93 -9.60 4.46
N ASP A 304 5.18 -10.68 4.53
CA ASP A 304 5.06 -11.69 3.48
C ASP A 304 4.37 -11.19 2.20
N LEU A 305 3.54 -10.17 2.31
CA LEU A 305 2.85 -9.53 1.17
C LEU A 305 3.40 -8.15 0.84
N GLY A 306 3.23 -7.19 1.76
CA GLY A 306 3.55 -5.80 1.49
C GLY A 306 5.04 -5.53 1.43
N ALA A 307 5.83 -6.04 2.39
CA ALA A 307 7.26 -5.79 2.39
C ALA A 307 7.98 -6.55 1.26
N GLU A 308 7.58 -7.78 0.94
CA GLU A 308 8.10 -8.50 -0.23
C GLU A 308 7.92 -7.68 -1.51
N LYS A 309 6.70 -7.16 -1.76
CA LYS A 309 6.41 -6.34 -2.93
C LYS A 309 7.12 -4.98 -2.90
N PHE A 310 7.25 -4.37 -1.73
CA PHE A 310 8.06 -3.17 -1.57
C PHE A 310 9.49 -3.43 -2.02
N LEU A 311 10.08 -4.53 -1.58
CA LEU A 311 11.47 -4.87 -1.86
C LEU A 311 11.67 -5.32 -3.32
N ASP A 312 10.81 -6.17 -3.88
CA ASP A 312 10.99 -6.70 -5.23
C ASP A 312 10.40 -5.82 -6.34
N ILE A 313 9.40 -4.98 -6.05
CA ILE A 313 8.73 -4.13 -7.07
C ILE A 313 9.07 -2.65 -6.92
N LYS A 314 8.94 -2.07 -5.71
CA LYS A 314 9.12 -0.63 -5.51
C LYS A 314 10.58 -0.24 -5.35
N THR A 315 11.35 -0.95 -4.53
CA THR A 315 12.76 -0.63 -4.22
C THR A 315 13.63 -0.46 -5.46
N PRO A 316 13.50 -1.25 -6.54
CA PRO A 316 14.27 -1.04 -7.77
C PRO A 316 14.07 0.33 -8.44
N ASN A 317 13.01 1.05 -8.10
CA ASN A 317 12.70 2.39 -8.61
C ASN A 317 13.04 3.51 -7.61
N LEU A 318 13.57 3.17 -6.44
CA LEU A 318 14.00 4.14 -5.41
C LEU A 318 15.49 4.45 -5.52
N PRO A 319 15.94 5.61 -5.01
CA PRO A 319 17.37 5.96 -5.00
C PRO A 319 18.19 5.12 -4.01
N THR A 320 17.55 4.45 -3.06
CA THR A 320 18.16 3.54 -2.08
C THR A 320 17.19 2.45 -1.65
N SER A 321 17.72 1.36 -1.12
CA SER A 321 16.94 0.35 -0.39
C SER A 321 16.70 0.77 1.06
N PRO A 322 15.78 0.14 1.80
CA PRO A 322 15.66 0.36 3.23
C PRO A 322 16.97 0.06 3.98
N ASP A 323 17.33 0.96 4.91
CA ASP A 323 18.45 0.79 5.84
C ASP A 323 18.06 -0.08 7.03
N ALA A 324 16.77 -0.08 7.41
CA ALA A 324 16.20 -0.98 8.41
C ALA A 324 14.72 -1.25 8.10
N VAL A 325 14.23 -2.39 8.58
CA VAL A 325 12.80 -2.74 8.56
C VAL A 325 12.30 -2.85 10.00
N VAL A 326 11.21 -2.15 10.30
CA VAL A 326 10.49 -2.29 11.57
C VAL A 326 9.29 -3.20 11.36
N ILE A 327 9.26 -4.33 12.06
CA ILE A 327 8.13 -5.26 12.04
C ILE A 327 7.24 -4.99 13.26
N VAL A 328 6.04 -4.50 12.99
CA VAL A 328 5.03 -4.29 14.03
C VAL A 328 4.40 -5.63 14.41
N ALA A 329 4.41 -5.92 15.70
CA ALA A 329 3.72 -7.04 16.31
C ALA A 329 2.77 -6.54 17.39
N THR A 330 1.71 -7.31 17.66
CA THR A 330 0.83 -7.13 18.81
C THR A 330 0.68 -8.45 19.54
N LEU A 331 0.52 -8.40 20.86
CA LEU A 331 0.28 -9.63 21.62
C LEU A 331 -1.03 -10.31 21.18
N ARG A 332 -2.02 -9.54 20.76
CA ARG A 332 -3.27 -10.07 20.18
C ARG A 332 -3.02 -10.91 18.94
N ALA A 333 -2.22 -10.40 18.01
CA ALA A 333 -1.88 -11.13 16.78
C ALA A 333 -1.04 -12.37 17.07
N LEU A 334 -0.08 -12.29 17.99
CA LEU A 334 0.69 -13.45 18.43
C LEU A 334 -0.19 -14.51 19.07
N LYS A 335 -1.10 -14.13 19.99
CA LYS A 335 -2.05 -15.06 20.60
C LYS A 335 -2.97 -15.71 19.57
N MET A 336 -3.49 -14.94 18.62
CA MET A 336 -4.31 -15.48 17.52
C MET A 336 -3.53 -16.49 16.67
N ASN A 337 -2.30 -16.16 16.29
CA ASN A 337 -1.40 -17.08 15.58
C ASN A 337 -0.97 -18.28 16.44
N GLY A 338 -1.07 -18.18 17.76
CA GLY A 338 -0.90 -19.26 18.72
C GLY A 338 -2.16 -20.09 19.00
N GLY A 339 -3.26 -19.84 18.25
CA GLY A 339 -4.49 -20.64 18.31
C GLY A 339 -5.57 -20.10 19.24
N VAL A 340 -5.43 -18.91 19.81
CA VAL A 340 -6.47 -18.28 20.66
C VAL A 340 -7.59 -17.71 19.81
N ALA A 341 -8.85 -17.95 20.19
CA ALA A 341 -10.02 -17.42 19.53
C ALA A 341 -10.13 -15.89 19.66
N LYS A 342 -10.77 -15.24 18.70
CA LYS A 342 -10.83 -13.76 18.60
C LYS A 342 -11.43 -13.07 19.82
N ASP A 343 -12.39 -13.70 20.45
CA ASP A 343 -13.11 -13.21 21.65
C ASP A 343 -12.32 -13.33 22.94
N ALA A 344 -11.24 -14.14 22.96
CA ALA A 344 -10.35 -14.36 24.10
C ALA A 344 -8.98 -13.66 23.99
N LEU A 345 -8.74 -12.85 22.95
CA LEU A 345 -7.42 -12.23 22.71
C LEU A 345 -7.00 -11.19 23.77
N THR A 346 -7.92 -10.71 24.59
CA THR A 346 -7.64 -9.77 25.69
C THR A 346 -7.25 -10.45 27.00
N GLU A 347 -7.41 -11.78 27.09
CA GLU A 347 -7.00 -12.56 28.26
C GLU A 347 -5.50 -12.87 28.20
N GLU A 348 -4.83 -12.92 29.35
CA GLU A 348 -3.42 -13.32 29.43
C GLU A 348 -3.25 -14.77 28.95
N ASN A 349 -2.31 -14.99 28.04
CA ASN A 349 -1.96 -16.32 27.57
C ASN A 349 -0.52 -16.39 27.05
N VAL A 350 0.42 -16.57 27.96
CA VAL A 350 1.85 -16.67 27.69
C VAL A 350 2.19 -17.83 26.75
N ASP A 351 1.53 -18.98 26.92
CA ASP A 351 1.77 -20.15 26.07
C ASP A 351 1.38 -19.90 24.62
N ALA A 352 0.27 -19.19 24.42
CA ALA A 352 -0.15 -18.78 23.06
C ALA A 352 0.80 -17.76 22.44
N VAL A 353 1.37 -16.84 23.22
CA VAL A 353 2.42 -15.92 22.75
C VAL A 353 3.64 -16.72 22.28
N ARG A 354 4.10 -17.72 23.06
CA ARG A 354 5.22 -18.60 22.67
C ARG A 354 4.90 -19.36 21.38
N ALA A 355 3.73 -19.95 21.27
CA ALA A 355 3.30 -20.69 20.08
C ALA A 355 3.20 -19.78 18.84
N GLY A 356 2.60 -18.59 18.98
CA GLY A 356 2.42 -17.63 17.90
C GLY A 356 3.70 -16.90 17.48
N PHE A 357 4.73 -16.92 18.31
CA PHE A 357 6.03 -16.32 17.99
C PHE A 357 6.64 -16.89 16.70
N ALA A 358 6.32 -18.13 16.33
CA ALA A 358 6.76 -18.71 15.07
C ALA A 358 6.36 -17.86 13.84
N ASN A 359 5.22 -17.17 13.89
CA ASN A 359 4.79 -16.23 12.85
C ASN A 359 5.73 -15.03 12.75
N LEU A 360 6.01 -14.35 13.87
CA LEU A 360 6.94 -13.22 13.92
C LEU A 360 8.36 -13.65 13.51
N LYS A 361 8.85 -14.77 14.03
CA LYS A 361 10.17 -15.31 13.67
C LYS A 361 10.32 -15.48 12.16
N ARG A 362 9.31 -16.04 11.50
CA ARG A 362 9.33 -16.21 10.03
C ARG A 362 9.39 -14.88 9.29
N HIS A 363 8.63 -13.87 9.72
CA HIS A 363 8.71 -12.53 9.14
C HIS A 363 10.10 -11.91 9.30
N VAL A 364 10.72 -12.04 10.47
CA VAL A 364 12.10 -11.59 10.71
C VAL A 364 13.09 -12.30 9.78
N GLU A 365 13.00 -13.62 9.68
CA GLU A 365 13.86 -14.43 8.79
C GLU A 365 13.67 -14.03 7.32
N ASN A 366 12.43 -13.76 6.89
CA ASN A 366 12.13 -13.35 5.53
C ASN A 366 12.78 -12.01 5.18
N ILE A 367 12.69 -11.01 6.04
CA ILE A 367 13.35 -9.71 5.81
C ILE A 367 14.88 -9.85 5.79
N ARG A 368 15.44 -10.66 6.69
CA ARG A 368 16.88 -10.90 6.71
C ARG A 368 17.40 -11.55 5.43
N LYS A 369 16.58 -12.29 4.69
CA LYS A 369 16.94 -12.83 3.35
C LYS A 369 17.21 -11.73 2.32
N PHE A 370 16.56 -10.59 2.46
CA PHE A 370 16.85 -9.42 1.62
C PHE A 370 18.10 -8.64 2.07
N GLY A 371 18.79 -9.09 3.13
CA GLY A 371 20.00 -8.45 3.63
C GLY A 371 19.76 -7.17 4.41
N ILE A 372 18.58 -6.98 4.99
CA ILE A 372 18.19 -5.78 5.72
C ILE A 372 18.04 -6.09 7.22
N PRO A 373 18.62 -5.26 8.11
CA PRO A 373 18.46 -5.42 9.55
C PRO A 373 17.01 -5.15 10.00
N VAL A 374 16.60 -5.82 11.07
CA VAL A 374 15.22 -5.83 11.56
C VAL A 374 15.16 -5.36 13.00
N VAL A 375 14.18 -4.50 13.29
CA VAL A 375 13.74 -4.15 14.65
C VAL A 375 12.27 -4.52 14.80
N VAL A 376 11.89 -5.09 15.93
CA VAL A 376 10.49 -5.39 16.24
C VAL A 376 9.90 -4.26 17.09
N ALA A 377 8.76 -3.73 16.66
CA ALA A 377 7.96 -2.81 17.45
C ALA A 377 6.75 -3.56 18.03
N LEU A 378 6.70 -3.72 19.34
CA LEU A 378 5.52 -4.21 20.02
C LEU A 378 4.56 -3.04 20.24
N ASN A 379 3.49 -2.98 19.44
CA ASN A 379 2.43 -1.97 19.61
C ASN A 379 1.58 -2.33 20.82
N GLU A 380 1.68 -1.50 21.86
CA GLU A 380 1.08 -1.74 23.18
C GLU A 380 -0.43 -1.50 23.20
N PHE A 381 -1.14 -2.41 23.84
CA PHE A 381 -2.55 -2.28 24.17
C PHE A 381 -2.78 -2.40 25.69
N VAL A 382 -3.83 -1.76 26.19
CA VAL A 382 -4.21 -1.76 27.62
C VAL A 382 -4.39 -3.18 28.19
N SER A 383 -4.71 -4.15 27.33
CA SER A 383 -4.87 -5.56 27.75
C SER A 383 -3.58 -6.35 27.84
N ASP A 384 -2.45 -5.77 27.44
CA ASP A 384 -1.16 -6.46 27.41
C ASP A 384 -0.60 -6.60 28.82
N THR A 385 -0.09 -7.79 29.18
CA THR A 385 0.43 -8.05 30.51
C THR A 385 1.96 -8.05 30.52
N GLU A 386 2.55 -7.74 31.68
CA GLU A 386 4.01 -7.74 31.84
C GLU A 386 4.62 -9.12 31.53
N ALA A 387 3.92 -10.21 31.88
CA ALA A 387 4.38 -11.57 31.62
C ALA A 387 4.44 -11.88 30.11
N GLU A 388 3.43 -11.46 29.36
CA GLU A 388 3.40 -11.62 27.90
C GLU A 388 4.48 -10.77 27.21
N VAL A 389 4.66 -9.52 27.64
CA VAL A 389 5.71 -8.62 27.14
C VAL A 389 7.11 -9.18 27.42
N ALA A 390 7.36 -9.65 28.66
CA ALA A 390 8.63 -10.26 29.03
C ALA A 390 8.94 -11.51 28.21
N THR A 391 7.92 -12.35 27.97
CA THR A 391 8.03 -13.54 27.13
C THR A 391 8.43 -13.18 25.70
N LEU A 392 7.80 -12.18 25.09
CA LEU A 392 8.16 -11.75 23.75
C LEU A 392 9.61 -11.23 23.68
N LYS A 393 10.03 -10.44 24.67
CA LYS A 393 11.42 -9.93 24.74
C LYS A 393 12.44 -11.08 24.85
N GLU A 394 12.17 -12.08 25.67
CA GLU A 394 12.99 -13.30 25.78
C GLU A 394 13.13 -14.00 24.41
N LEU A 395 12.00 -14.28 23.74
CA LEU A 395 11.97 -14.96 22.45
C LEU A 395 12.67 -14.15 21.32
N CYS A 396 12.51 -12.83 21.31
CA CYS A 396 13.23 -11.97 20.37
C CYS A 396 14.75 -11.98 20.62
N ALA A 397 15.18 -12.04 21.89
CA ALA A 397 16.60 -12.15 22.24
C ALA A 397 17.21 -13.46 21.76
N GLU A 398 16.48 -14.58 21.81
CA GLU A 398 16.93 -15.89 21.30
C GLU A 398 17.28 -15.84 19.81
N ILE A 399 16.52 -15.09 19.01
CA ILE A 399 16.76 -14.93 17.56
C ILE A 399 17.60 -13.67 17.23
N LYS A 400 18.13 -13.01 18.26
CA LYS A 400 18.97 -11.81 18.13
C LYS A 400 18.30 -10.71 17.30
N VAL A 401 17.08 -10.38 17.63
CA VAL A 401 16.36 -9.23 17.06
C VAL A 401 15.99 -8.27 18.17
N PRO A 402 16.33 -6.98 18.06
CA PRO A 402 15.90 -5.98 19.04
C PRO A 402 14.38 -5.81 19.00
N VAL A 403 13.77 -5.66 20.18
CA VAL A 403 12.34 -5.41 20.33
C VAL A 403 12.11 -4.28 21.32
N GLU A 404 11.29 -3.31 20.92
CA GLU A 404 10.89 -2.20 21.79
C GLU A 404 9.37 -2.11 21.90
N LEU A 405 8.92 -1.77 23.10
CA LEU A 405 7.53 -1.45 23.36
C LEU A 405 7.23 -0.05 22.80
N ALA A 406 6.12 0.11 22.10
CA ALA A 406 5.71 1.37 21.52
C ALA A 406 4.27 1.72 21.95
N SER A 407 4.13 2.77 22.76
CA SER A 407 2.86 3.31 23.26
C SER A 407 2.44 4.59 22.52
N VAL A 408 2.82 4.71 21.23
CA VAL A 408 2.63 5.95 20.46
C VAL A 408 1.17 6.37 20.27
N TRP A 409 0.24 5.41 20.35
CA TRP A 409 -1.19 5.75 20.29
C TRP A 409 -1.61 6.61 21.50
N ALA A 410 -1.16 6.26 22.70
CA ALA A 410 -1.50 6.95 23.95
C ALA A 410 -0.56 8.13 24.24
N ASP A 411 0.74 7.95 24.02
CA ASP A 411 1.80 8.84 24.47
C ASP A 411 2.47 9.62 23.32
N GLY A 412 1.99 9.45 22.09
CA GLY A 412 2.52 10.16 20.92
C GLY A 412 4.01 9.91 20.71
N ALA A 413 4.75 10.98 20.39
CA ALA A 413 6.19 10.91 20.13
C ALA A 413 7.01 10.33 21.31
N GLU A 414 6.61 10.61 22.57
CA GLU A 414 7.29 10.07 23.76
C GLU A 414 7.25 8.55 23.78
N GLY A 415 6.07 7.97 23.47
CA GLY A 415 5.88 6.52 23.44
C GLY A 415 6.67 5.78 22.37
N GLY A 416 7.35 6.50 21.48
CA GLY A 416 8.20 5.95 20.40
C GLY A 416 9.69 6.18 20.58
N VAL A 417 10.15 6.89 21.63
CA VAL A 417 11.57 7.28 21.79
C VAL A 417 12.50 6.08 21.83
N ALA A 418 12.21 5.08 22.67
CA ALA A 418 13.03 3.87 22.75
C ALA A 418 13.13 3.14 21.42
N LEU A 419 12.02 3.03 20.69
CA LEU A 419 12.00 2.45 19.34
C LEU A 419 12.87 3.27 18.36
N ALA A 420 12.76 4.60 18.40
CA ALA A 420 13.55 5.48 17.54
C ALA A 420 15.06 5.35 17.80
N GLU A 421 15.47 5.33 19.06
CA GLU A 421 16.88 5.14 19.45
C GLU A 421 17.40 3.78 18.99
N THR A 422 16.63 2.71 19.19
CA THR A 422 16.99 1.36 18.76
C THR A 422 17.09 1.24 17.25
N VAL A 423 16.19 1.87 16.48
CA VAL A 423 16.25 1.89 15.02
C VAL A 423 17.49 2.64 14.53
N VAL A 424 17.79 3.81 15.07
CA VAL A 424 19.00 4.59 14.72
C VAL A 424 20.26 3.77 15.02
N LYS A 425 20.34 3.18 16.21
CA LYS A 425 21.46 2.32 16.60
C LYS A 425 21.62 1.14 15.64
N THR A 426 20.53 0.47 15.27
CA THR A 426 20.56 -0.65 14.34
C THR A 426 21.08 -0.24 12.97
N ILE A 427 20.63 0.92 12.44
CA ILE A 427 21.13 1.46 11.16
C ILE A 427 22.63 1.77 11.21
N ASP A 428 23.10 2.31 12.34
CA ASP A 428 24.51 2.71 12.50
C ASP A 428 25.44 1.50 12.69
N GLU A 429 24.98 0.45 13.37
CA GLU A 429 25.79 -0.73 13.73
C GLU A 429 25.66 -1.88 12.70
N GLU A 430 24.53 -2.01 12.00
CA GLU A 430 24.22 -3.11 11.08
C GLU A 430 23.88 -2.57 9.69
N PRO A 431 24.87 -2.32 8.81
CA PRO A 431 24.58 -1.82 7.47
C PRO A 431 23.76 -2.82 6.65
N ALA A 432 22.78 -2.33 5.90
CA ALA A 432 21.99 -3.14 4.99
C ALA A 432 22.77 -3.50 3.72
N TYR A 433 22.63 -4.74 3.29
CA TYR A 433 23.19 -5.27 2.03
C TYR A 433 22.07 -5.85 1.17
N TYR A 434 21.20 -4.98 0.70
CA TYR A 434 19.99 -5.37 -0.01
C TYR A 434 20.27 -6.21 -1.26
N THR A 435 19.54 -7.32 -1.36
CA THR A 435 19.46 -8.16 -2.55
C THR A 435 18.01 -8.49 -2.88
N ARG A 436 17.67 -8.53 -4.16
CA ARG A 436 16.35 -8.98 -4.61
C ARG A 436 16.19 -10.48 -4.36
N LEU A 437 14.94 -10.91 -4.17
CA LEU A 437 14.64 -12.33 -3.98
C LEU A 437 14.89 -13.15 -5.24
N TYR A 438 14.63 -12.57 -6.41
CA TYR A 438 14.79 -13.23 -7.70
C TYR A 438 15.22 -12.23 -8.80
N ASP A 439 15.81 -12.77 -9.86
CA ASP A 439 16.11 -12.03 -11.08
C ASP A 439 14.88 -12.01 -12.01
N ASN A 440 14.63 -10.90 -12.67
CA ASN A 440 13.56 -10.78 -13.65
C ASN A 440 13.74 -11.67 -14.89
N ASP A 441 14.97 -12.14 -15.15
CA ASP A 441 15.28 -13.06 -16.28
C ASP A 441 14.83 -14.49 -16.05
N LEU A 442 14.50 -14.88 -14.82
CA LEU A 442 13.88 -16.17 -14.53
C LEU A 442 12.51 -16.31 -15.21
N SER A 443 12.06 -17.52 -15.44
CA SER A 443 10.70 -17.79 -15.91
C SER A 443 9.65 -17.32 -14.87
N ILE A 444 8.43 -17.15 -15.29
CA ILE A 444 7.31 -16.77 -14.40
C ILE A 444 7.16 -17.80 -13.29
N GLU A 445 7.21 -19.07 -13.65
CA GLU A 445 7.10 -20.19 -12.73
C GLU A 445 8.22 -20.17 -11.67
N GLU A 446 9.47 -19.99 -12.08
CA GLU A 446 10.61 -19.92 -11.17
C GLU A 446 10.54 -18.74 -10.20
N LYS A 447 10.08 -17.56 -10.67
CA LYS A 447 9.86 -16.39 -9.80
C LYS A 447 8.81 -16.67 -8.73
N ILE A 448 7.67 -17.24 -9.13
CA ILE A 448 6.57 -17.60 -8.22
C ILE A 448 7.03 -18.69 -7.23
N GLU A 449 7.73 -19.72 -7.71
CA GLU A 449 8.28 -20.77 -6.86
C GLU A 449 9.24 -20.22 -5.82
N LYS A 450 10.10 -19.27 -6.18
CA LYS A 450 10.98 -18.59 -5.22
C LYS A 450 10.21 -17.86 -4.12
N ILE A 451 9.18 -17.08 -4.48
CA ILE A 451 8.36 -16.40 -3.48
C ILE A 451 7.69 -17.43 -2.56
N VAL A 452 7.09 -18.46 -3.11
CA VAL A 452 6.36 -19.49 -2.36
C VAL A 452 7.28 -20.28 -1.44
N THR A 453 8.43 -20.73 -1.92
CA THR A 453 9.35 -21.55 -1.13
C THR A 453 10.16 -20.72 -0.13
N GLU A 454 10.64 -19.55 -0.53
CA GLU A 454 11.56 -18.75 0.27
C GLU A 454 10.84 -17.84 1.29
N ILE A 455 9.68 -17.27 0.93
CA ILE A 455 8.95 -16.35 1.79
C ILE A 455 7.80 -17.06 2.53
N TYR A 456 7.01 -17.87 1.82
CA TYR A 456 5.84 -18.52 2.42
C TYR A 456 6.14 -19.87 3.07
N ARG A 457 7.23 -20.55 2.68
CA ARG A 457 7.59 -21.93 3.08
C ARG A 457 6.62 -22.98 2.55
N GLY A 458 5.96 -22.70 1.45
CA GLY A 458 5.24 -23.71 0.69
C GLY A 458 6.18 -24.70 0.01
N SER A 459 5.72 -25.91 -0.23
CA SER A 459 6.51 -27.00 -0.85
C SER A 459 6.35 -27.06 -2.37
N LYS A 460 5.26 -26.53 -2.92
CA LYS A 460 4.93 -26.66 -4.33
C LYS A 460 3.98 -25.57 -4.80
N VAL A 461 4.12 -25.21 -6.07
CA VAL A 461 3.19 -24.35 -6.79
C VAL A 461 2.46 -25.17 -7.85
N ASN A 462 1.14 -25.08 -7.84
CA ASN A 462 0.27 -25.63 -8.88
C ASN A 462 -0.25 -24.50 -9.75
N PHE A 463 -0.30 -24.72 -11.05
CA PHE A 463 -0.86 -23.77 -12.02
C PHE A 463 -2.11 -24.37 -12.64
N GLU A 464 -3.25 -23.73 -12.46
CA GLU A 464 -4.49 -24.12 -13.15
C GLU A 464 -4.34 -23.99 -14.68
N LYS A 465 -5.16 -24.68 -15.42
CA LYS A 465 -5.14 -24.69 -16.88
C LYS A 465 -5.21 -23.28 -17.50
N LYS A 466 -5.98 -22.39 -16.89
CA LYS A 466 -6.07 -20.97 -17.28
C LYS A 466 -4.72 -20.28 -17.10
N ALA A 467 -4.11 -20.41 -15.94
CA ALA A 467 -2.80 -19.82 -15.63
C ALA A 467 -1.72 -20.34 -16.58
N GLN A 468 -1.67 -21.65 -16.85
CA GLN A 468 -0.72 -22.24 -17.80
C GLN A 468 -0.87 -21.68 -19.21
N THR A 469 -2.11 -21.41 -19.65
CA THR A 469 -2.37 -20.78 -20.95
C THR A 469 -1.90 -19.33 -20.95
N GLN A 470 -2.16 -18.59 -19.87
CA GLN A 470 -1.71 -17.20 -19.73
C GLN A 470 -0.19 -17.07 -19.67
N ILE A 471 0.53 -17.99 -19.01
CA ILE A 471 2.01 -18.01 -19.05
C ILE A 471 2.51 -18.07 -20.50
N ARG A 472 1.97 -18.98 -21.31
CA ARG A 472 2.35 -19.08 -22.73
C ARG A 472 2.06 -17.81 -23.52
N GLU A 473 0.93 -17.15 -23.26
CA GLU A 473 0.58 -15.89 -23.89
C GLU A 473 1.50 -14.75 -23.44
N ILE A 474 1.83 -14.67 -22.16
CA ILE A 474 2.75 -13.67 -21.60
C ILE A 474 4.14 -13.82 -22.22
N VAL A 475 4.67 -15.04 -22.27
CA VAL A 475 5.98 -15.33 -22.90
C VAL A 475 5.96 -15.02 -24.40
N LYS A 476 4.90 -15.42 -25.11
CA LYS A 476 4.74 -15.12 -26.55
C LYS A 476 4.78 -13.62 -26.85
N ASN A 477 4.23 -12.80 -25.96
CA ASN A 477 4.20 -11.35 -26.11
C ASN A 477 5.46 -10.66 -25.57
N GLY A 478 6.41 -11.39 -24.98
CA GLY A 478 7.65 -10.84 -24.41
C GLY A 478 7.45 -10.08 -23.11
N TRP A 479 6.44 -10.43 -22.32
CA TRP A 479 6.11 -9.76 -21.04
C TRP A 479 6.63 -10.50 -19.82
N ASP A 480 7.33 -11.60 -20.01
CA ASP A 480 7.80 -12.52 -18.95
C ASP A 480 8.93 -11.96 -18.08
N LYS A 481 9.54 -10.81 -18.44
CA LYS A 481 10.63 -10.19 -17.68
C LYS A 481 10.17 -9.24 -16.56
N LEU A 482 8.88 -9.19 -16.29
CA LEU A 482 8.32 -8.37 -15.22
C LEU A 482 8.36 -9.09 -13.86
N PRO A 483 8.46 -8.35 -12.75
CA PRO A 483 8.33 -8.92 -11.40
C PRO A 483 6.92 -9.45 -11.15
N ILE A 484 6.80 -10.33 -10.17
CA ILE A 484 5.54 -10.95 -9.74
C ILE A 484 4.94 -10.17 -8.57
N CYS A 485 3.65 -9.89 -8.69
CA CYS A 485 2.81 -9.34 -7.63
C CYS A 485 1.84 -10.43 -7.15
N MET A 486 2.19 -11.14 -6.07
CA MET A 486 1.32 -12.18 -5.51
C MET A 486 0.05 -11.57 -4.91
N ALA A 487 -1.11 -12.09 -5.32
CA ALA A 487 -2.41 -11.74 -4.79
C ALA A 487 -2.99 -12.93 -4.03
N LYS A 488 -2.94 -12.86 -2.70
CA LYS A 488 -3.39 -13.90 -1.76
C LYS A 488 -4.03 -13.30 -0.52
N THR A 489 -4.56 -14.17 0.36
CA THR A 489 -5.02 -13.73 1.68
C THR A 489 -3.90 -13.08 2.50
N GLN A 490 -4.24 -12.04 3.25
CA GLN A 490 -3.31 -11.37 4.16
C GLN A 490 -3.17 -12.06 5.53
N TYR A 491 -4.02 -13.03 5.84
CA TYR A 491 -4.12 -13.62 7.18
C TYR A 491 -3.20 -14.83 7.41
N SER A 492 -2.54 -15.31 6.39
CA SER A 492 -1.65 -16.49 6.46
C SER A 492 -0.51 -16.39 5.47
N PHE A 493 0.59 -17.11 5.71
CA PHE A 493 1.62 -17.35 4.70
C PHE A 493 1.10 -18.20 3.53
N SER A 494 0.11 -19.08 3.78
CA SER A 494 -0.54 -19.84 2.72
C SER A 494 -1.66 -19.06 2.03
N ASP A 495 -2.28 -19.63 1.03
CA ASP A 495 -3.51 -19.14 0.39
C ASP A 495 -4.78 -19.52 1.17
N ASN A 496 -4.66 -20.27 2.25
CA ASN A 496 -5.74 -20.61 3.18
C ASN A 496 -5.71 -19.64 4.39
N PRO A 497 -6.70 -18.75 4.54
CA PRO A 497 -6.73 -17.78 5.64
C PRO A 497 -6.87 -18.41 7.04
N ALA A 498 -7.28 -19.67 7.13
CA ALA A 498 -7.39 -20.41 8.39
C ALA A 498 -6.08 -21.06 8.85
N ALA A 499 -5.06 -21.14 8.00
CA ALA A 499 -3.74 -21.69 8.32
C ALA A 499 -2.91 -20.64 9.07
N LEU A 500 -3.19 -20.45 10.36
CA LEU A 500 -2.52 -19.47 11.22
C LEU A 500 -1.11 -19.93 11.65
N GLY A 501 -0.38 -19.04 12.32
CA GLY A 501 0.96 -19.31 12.82
C GLY A 501 2.01 -19.28 11.71
N ALA A 502 2.77 -20.34 11.60
CA ALA A 502 3.83 -20.50 10.61
C ALA A 502 3.67 -21.83 9.86
N PRO A 503 2.64 -21.97 9.00
CA PRO A 503 2.41 -23.21 8.25
C PRO A 503 3.59 -23.52 7.32
N GLU A 504 3.85 -24.81 7.10
CA GLU A 504 4.91 -25.32 6.23
C GLU A 504 4.39 -26.45 5.33
N ASN A 505 5.12 -26.72 4.26
CA ASN A 505 4.87 -27.84 3.37
C ASN A 505 3.47 -27.87 2.72
N PHE A 506 2.81 -26.71 2.64
CA PHE A 506 1.55 -26.55 1.91
C PHE A 506 1.82 -26.28 0.42
N GLU A 507 0.81 -26.50 -0.39
CA GLU A 507 0.83 -26.14 -1.81
C GLU A 507 0.07 -24.84 -2.04
N ILE A 508 0.52 -24.02 -2.99
CA ILE A 508 -0.20 -22.84 -3.48
C ILE A 508 -0.65 -23.09 -4.91
N THR A 509 -1.89 -22.71 -5.20
CA THR A 509 -2.45 -22.82 -6.54
C THR A 509 -2.62 -21.46 -7.18
N ILE A 510 -1.92 -21.24 -8.30
CA ILE A 510 -2.10 -20.05 -9.15
C ILE A 510 -3.26 -20.31 -10.11
N ARG A 511 -4.34 -19.55 -9.96
CA ARG A 511 -5.55 -19.66 -10.78
C ARG A 511 -5.45 -18.83 -12.05
N GLU A 512 -4.86 -17.65 -11.94
CA GLU A 512 -4.82 -16.67 -13.02
C GLU A 512 -3.58 -15.79 -12.92
N LEU A 513 -3.09 -15.34 -14.07
CA LEU A 513 -2.03 -14.36 -14.21
C LEU A 513 -2.54 -13.16 -15.00
N VAL A 514 -2.38 -11.96 -14.45
CA VAL A 514 -2.84 -10.72 -15.08
C VAL A 514 -1.67 -9.77 -15.26
N PRO A 515 -1.14 -9.63 -16.49
CA PRO A 515 -0.09 -8.64 -16.74
C PRO A 515 -0.63 -7.21 -16.62
N LYS A 516 0.06 -6.40 -15.82
CA LYS A 516 -0.19 -4.96 -15.67
C LYS A 516 1.02 -4.22 -16.25
N LEU A 517 1.07 -4.13 -17.57
CA LEU A 517 2.26 -3.68 -18.29
C LEU A 517 2.58 -2.21 -18.05
N GLY A 518 1.56 -1.37 -17.89
CA GLY A 518 1.76 0.03 -17.51
C GLY A 518 2.37 0.17 -16.12
N ALA A 519 1.87 -0.61 -15.17
CA ALA A 519 2.44 -0.67 -13.82
C ALA A 519 3.81 -1.36 -13.80
N GLY A 520 4.04 -2.33 -14.70
CA GLY A 520 5.32 -3.03 -14.81
C GLY A 520 5.45 -4.24 -13.88
N PHE A 521 4.37 -5.00 -13.66
CA PHE A 521 4.38 -6.27 -12.93
C PHE A 521 3.29 -7.23 -13.45
N ILE A 522 3.40 -8.50 -13.07
CA ILE A 522 2.38 -9.52 -13.34
C ILE A 522 1.71 -9.90 -12.03
N VAL A 523 0.38 -9.76 -11.95
CA VAL A 523 -0.40 -10.20 -10.80
C VAL A 523 -0.64 -11.69 -10.88
N ALA A 524 -0.24 -12.45 -9.85
CA ALA A 524 -0.49 -13.87 -9.73
C ALA A 524 -1.57 -14.12 -8.66
N LEU A 525 -2.76 -14.55 -9.11
CA LEU A 525 -3.94 -14.75 -8.28
C LEU A 525 -3.99 -16.18 -7.73
N THR A 526 -4.03 -16.32 -6.40
CA THR A 526 -4.10 -17.63 -5.73
C THR A 526 -5.52 -18.02 -5.33
N GLY A 527 -6.40 -17.06 -5.14
CA GLY A 527 -7.78 -17.27 -4.69
C GLY A 527 -8.74 -16.25 -5.28
N ASP A 528 -9.95 -16.20 -4.74
CA ASP A 528 -10.92 -15.18 -5.11
C ASP A 528 -10.54 -13.84 -4.48
N VAL A 529 -9.72 -13.09 -5.17
CA VAL A 529 -9.34 -11.74 -4.77
C VAL A 529 -10.31 -10.75 -5.39
N MET A 530 -11.05 -10.06 -4.54
CA MET A 530 -12.08 -9.12 -4.99
C MET A 530 -11.48 -7.74 -5.23
N THR A 531 -11.59 -7.28 -6.47
CA THR A 531 -11.22 -5.92 -6.89
C THR A 531 -12.35 -4.90 -6.70
N MET A 532 -13.54 -5.36 -6.35
CA MET A 532 -14.68 -4.53 -5.92
C MET A 532 -15.23 -5.08 -4.60
N PRO A 533 -14.79 -4.55 -3.44
CA PRO A 533 -15.31 -4.95 -2.13
C PRO A 533 -16.81 -4.63 -1.98
N GLY A 534 -17.51 -5.41 -1.17
CA GLY A 534 -18.88 -5.09 -0.75
C GLY A 534 -18.89 -4.40 0.60
N LEU A 535 -19.95 -3.65 0.88
CA LEU A 535 -20.21 -3.13 2.22
C LEU A 535 -20.54 -4.30 3.18
N PRO A 536 -20.08 -4.22 4.45
CA PRO A 536 -20.45 -5.20 5.48
C PRO A 536 -21.89 -5.02 5.93
N LYS A 537 -22.39 -5.95 6.74
CA LYS A 537 -23.76 -5.88 7.30
C LYS A 537 -24.00 -4.58 8.10
N ARG A 538 -22.97 -4.09 8.80
CA ARG A 538 -22.98 -2.81 9.52
C ARG A 538 -21.78 -2.00 9.05
N PRO A 539 -21.93 -1.18 8.00
CA PRO A 539 -20.85 -0.35 7.51
C PRO A 539 -20.54 0.80 8.47
N ALA A 540 -19.31 1.27 8.48
CA ALA A 540 -18.86 2.41 9.28
C ALA A 540 -19.68 3.69 9.01
N ALA A 541 -20.18 3.84 7.79
CA ALA A 541 -21.08 4.93 7.39
C ALA A 541 -22.31 5.12 8.29
N LEU A 542 -22.76 4.06 9.00
CA LEU A 542 -23.90 4.18 9.94
C LEU A 542 -23.58 5.04 11.18
N ASN A 543 -22.29 5.23 11.48
CA ASN A 543 -21.84 6.02 12.62
C ASN A 543 -21.41 7.44 12.23
N MET A 544 -21.33 7.73 10.92
CA MET A 544 -20.86 9.00 10.39
C MET A 544 -21.97 10.04 10.33
N ASN A 545 -21.64 11.26 10.68
CA ASN A 545 -22.54 12.42 10.60
C ASN A 545 -21.74 13.71 10.43
N VAL A 546 -22.44 14.81 10.22
CA VAL A 546 -21.87 16.15 10.17
C VAL A 546 -22.71 17.08 11.05
N ALA A 547 -22.06 17.86 11.90
CA ALA A 547 -22.72 18.88 12.71
C ALA A 547 -23.10 20.10 11.87
N THR A 548 -23.92 20.99 12.43
CA THR A 548 -24.41 22.20 11.74
C THR A 548 -23.30 23.19 11.38
N ASP A 549 -22.19 23.14 12.07
CA ASP A 549 -20.99 23.95 11.80
C ASP A 549 -20.03 23.30 10.82
N GLY A 550 -20.37 22.10 10.30
CA GLY A 550 -19.54 21.34 9.36
C GLY A 550 -18.57 20.37 10.02
N THR A 551 -18.53 20.26 11.35
CA THR A 551 -17.65 19.34 12.07
C THR A 551 -18.05 17.89 11.80
N ALA A 552 -17.08 17.05 11.41
CA ALA A 552 -17.31 15.62 11.18
C ALA A 552 -17.52 14.88 12.50
N ILE A 553 -18.44 13.91 12.48
CA ILE A 553 -18.78 13.07 13.64
C ILE A 553 -18.66 11.61 13.21
N GLY A 554 -18.03 10.78 14.06
CA GLY A 554 -17.94 9.33 13.85
C GLY A 554 -17.06 8.92 12.68
N LEU A 555 -16.22 9.81 12.17
CA LEU A 555 -15.09 9.47 11.31
C LEU A 555 -13.96 8.97 12.21
N PHE A 556 -13.30 7.90 11.85
CA PHE A 556 -12.36 7.15 12.71
C PHE A 556 -11.24 7.97 13.29
#